data_f7ee1fa2601fb576dbb541a684fc1aef
#
_entry.id   f7ee1fa2601fb576dbb541a684fc1aef
#
_cell.length_a   1.000
_cell.length_b   1.000
_cell.length_c   1.000
_cell.angle_alpha   90.00
_cell.angle_beta   90.00
_cell.angle_gamma   90.00
#
_symmetry.space_group_name_H-M   'P 1'
#
loop_
_entity.id
_entity.type
_entity.pdbx_description
1 polymer ?
#
loop_
_entity_poly.entity_id
_entity_poly.type
_entity_poly.pdbx_seq_one_letter_code
_entity_poly.pdbx_strand_id
1 'polypeptide(L)'
;MKGIIEGLLYVQGDLGLTIEQVSEILEIDTEESKQLILSLKQDYIDQDRGLRINYLGNSFKLTTKEEHKEYYKKLLENPKNTTLSNAALETLAIFAYNEPLTRGEVDEIRGVDSVYVIRRLLAKGLIKECGKSDKPGHPILYKTTNEFLDYFGLSSKDELPEIDILETNEREEKDLFKSTYKDV
;
A
#
# COMPACT_ATOMS: atom_id res chain seq x y z
N MET A 1 21.43 21.77 10.34
CA MET A 1 21.12 20.73 9.37
C MET A 1 19.68 20.17 9.49
N LYS A 2 19.15 19.87 10.70
CA LYS A 2 17.77 19.37 10.85
C LYS A 2 16.70 20.22 10.14
N GLY A 3 16.75 21.55 10.26
CA GLY A 3 15.79 22.44 9.58
C GLY A 3 15.87 22.39 8.05
N ILE A 4 17.03 22.07 7.47
CA ILE A 4 17.15 21.87 6.02
C ILE A 4 16.42 20.59 5.64
N ILE A 5 16.64 19.48 6.38
CA ILE A 5 15.95 18.19 6.14
C ILE A 5 14.42 18.35 6.29
N GLU A 6 13.97 19.09 7.29
CA GLU A 6 12.56 19.42 7.48
C GLU A 6 11.97 20.16 6.27
N GLY A 7 12.68 21.16 5.76
CA GLY A 7 12.29 21.88 4.55
C GLY A 7 12.25 20.99 3.30
N LEU A 8 13.26 20.12 3.15
CA LEU A 8 13.31 19.15 2.05
C LEU A 8 12.15 18.16 2.10
N LEU A 9 11.80 17.63 3.28
CA LEU A 9 10.65 16.77 3.50
C LEU A 9 9.33 17.48 3.11
N TYR A 10 9.20 18.75 3.46
CA TYR A 10 8.03 19.54 3.09
C TYR A 10 7.92 19.74 1.57
N VAL A 11 9.03 20.07 0.89
CA VAL A 11 9.07 20.30 -0.57
C VAL A 11 8.79 19.03 -1.34
N GLN A 12 9.29 17.87 -0.88
CA GLN A 12 9.06 16.58 -1.52
C GLN A 12 7.63 16.03 -1.31
N GLY A 13 6.95 16.46 -0.25
CA GLY A 13 5.58 16.05 0.03
C GLY A 13 5.42 14.53 0.08
N ASP A 14 4.46 14.00 -0.71
CA ASP A 14 4.11 12.58 -0.73
C ASP A 14 5.21 11.66 -1.31
N LEU A 15 6.16 12.19 -2.07
CA LEU A 15 7.29 11.42 -2.57
C LEU A 15 8.25 11.04 -1.43
N GLY A 16 8.39 11.92 -0.44
CA GLY A 16 9.30 11.74 0.67
C GLY A 16 10.77 11.87 0.27
N LEU A 17 11.67 11.61 1.22
CA LEU A 17 13.13 11.69 1.08
C LEU A 17 13.78 10.36 1.43
N THR A 18 14.69 9.89 0.59
CA THR A 18 15.57 8.77 0.93
C THR A 18 16.83 9.24 1.64
N ILE A 19 17.53 8.33 2.32
CA ILE A 19 18.79 8.63 2.99
C ILE A 19 19.85 9.10 1.98
N GLU A 20 19.88 8.44 0.80
CA GLU A 20 20.79 8.73 -0.29
C GLU A 20 20.60 10.15 -0.82
N GLN A 21 19.36 10.58 -1.01
CA GLN A 21 19.05 11.96 -1.44
C GLN A 21 19.51 12.99 -0.39
N VAL A 22 19.32 12.71 0.90
CA VAL A 22 19.78 13.61 1.95
C VAL A 22 21.31 13.68 1.99
N SER A 23 21.98 12.52 1.84
CA SER A 23 23.44 12.41 1.76
C SER A 23 24.01 13.23 0.60
N GLU A 24 23.40 13.10 -0.60
CA GLU A 24 23.80 13.83 -1.79
C GLU A 24 23.60 15.35 -1.65
N ILE A 25 22.42 15.78 -1.18
CA ILE A 25 22.08 17.22 -1.07
C ILE A 25 22.91 17.92 0.00
N LEU A 26 23.17 17.25 1.13
CA LEU A 26 23.90 17.84 2.25
C LEU A 26 25.42 17.61 2.18
N GLU A 27 25.87 16.82 1.19
CA GLU A 27 27.29 16.45 1.00
C GLU A 27 27.90 15.79 2.25
N ILE A 28 27.13 14.91 2.91
CA ILE A 28 27.53 14.15 4.11
C ILE A 28 27.37 12.65 3.86
N ASP A 29 27.94 11.81 4.70
CA ASP A 29 27.78 10.37 4.54
C ASP A 29 26.36 9.88 4.87
N THR A 30 26.03 8.66 4.41
CA THR A 30 24.70 8.07 4.58
C THR A 30 24.37 7.77 6.03
N GLU A 31 25.35 7.40 6.86
CA GLU A 31 25.11 7.13 8.27
C GLU A 31 24.82 8.42 9.05
N GLU A 32 25.55 9.50 8.77
CA GLU A 32 25.28 10.83 9.34
C GLU A 32 23.89 11.32 8.90
N SER A 33 23.53 11.15 7.62
CA SER A 33 22.21 11.49 7.08
C SER A 33 21.10 10.76 7.84
N LYS A 34 21.28 9.46 8.06
CA LYS A 34 20.34 8.62 8.81
C LYS A 34 20.18 9.09 10.26
N GLN A 35 21.28 9.40 10.95
CA GLN A 35 21.25 9.88 12.33
C GLN A 35 20.53 11.23 12.43
N LEU A 36 20.77 12.16 11.50
CA LEU A 36 20.08 13.44 11.45
C LEU A 36 18.56 13.29 11.24
N ILE A 37 18.15 12.43 10.32
CA ILE A 37 16.71 12.16 10.07
C ILE A 37 16.05 11.53 11.30
N LEU A 38 16.69 10.53 11.91
CA LEU A 38 16.16 9.86 13.11
C LEU A 38 16.08 10.83 14.29
N SER A 39 17.08 11.70 14.46
CA SER A 39 17.06 12.74 15.47
C SER A 39 15.94 13.78 15.23
N LEU A 40 15.72 14.17 13.97
CA LEU A 40 14.59 15.02 13.59
C LEU A 40 13.25 14.34 13.84
N LYS A 41 13.13 13.04 13.51
CA LYS A 41 11.94 12.23 13.78
C LYS A 41 11.61 12.23 15.28
N GLN A 42 12.62 12.11 16.15
CA GLN A 42 12.43 12.14 17.61
C GLN A 42 11.91 13.51 18.05
N ASP A 43 12.45 14.62 17.51
CA ASP A 43 11.97 15.98 17.83
C ASP A 43 10.47 16.16 17.50
N TYR A 44 9.96 15.44 16.47
CA TYR A 44 8.55 15.48 16.10
C TYR A 44 7.65 14.62 17.00
N ILE A 45 8.20 13.61 17.68
CA ILE A 45 7.48 12.79 18.66
C ILE A 45 7.28 13.57 19.96
N ASP A 46 8.33 14.20 20.44
CA ASP A 46 8.41 14.78 21.79
C ASP A 46 7.72 16.16 21.90
N GLN A 47 7.34 16.77 20.78
CA GLN A 47 6.72 18.10 20.75
C GLN A 47 5.21 18.00 20.45
N ASP A 48 4.45 18.99 20.96
CA ASP A 48 3.04 19.18 20.62
C ASP A 48 2.90 19.70 19.17
N ARG A 49 3.06 18.75 18.24
CA ARG A 49 2.99 18.98 16.79
C ARG A 49 1.87 18.15 16.19
N GLY A 50 1.23 18.67 15.14
CA GLY A 50 0.22 17.95 14.35
C GLY A 50 0.82 16.95 13.33
N LEU A 51 2.13 17.02 13.09
CA LEU A 51 2.86 16.20 12.13
C LEU A 51 3.82 15.24 12.82
N ARG A 52 4.18 14.18 12.12
CA ARG A 52 5.26 13.24 12.48
C ARG A 52 6.03 12.82 11.23
N ILE A 53 7.23 12.29 11.41
CA ILE A 53 8.04 11.74 10.32
C ILE A 53 7.91 10.22 10.37
N ASN A 54 7.40 9.62 9.29
CA ASN A 54 7.30 8.17 9.12
C ASN A 54 8.21 7.70 7.98
N TYR A 55 8.64 6.44 8.07
CA TYR A 55 9.31 5.74 6.97
C TYR A 55 8.27 4.89 6.26
N LEU A 56 7.90 5.27 5.04
CA LEU A 56 6.84 4.64 4.25
C LEU A 56 7.30 4.59 2.79
N GLY A 57 7.01 3.50 2.09
CA GLY A 57 7.37 3.36 0.69
C GLY A 57 8.86 3.59 0.39
N ASN A 58 9.75 3.09 1.26
CA ASN A 58 11.20 3.26 1.18
C ASN A 58 11.71 4.73 1.28
N SER A 59 10.92 5.63 1.84
CA SER A 59 11.30 7.04 2.05
C SER A 59 10.76 7.59 3.37
N PHE A 60 11.39 8.62 3.89
CA PHE A 60 10.90 9.38 5.03
C PHE A 60 9.91 10.43 4.55
N LYS A 61 8.76 10.53 5.22
CA LYS A 61 7.67 11.44 4.86
C LYS A 61 7.11 12.16 6.07
N LEU A 62 6.70 13.41 5.87
CA LEU A 62 5.86 14.12 6.85
C LEU A 62 4.43 13.59 6.72
N THR A 63 3.88 13.11 7.82
CA THR A 63 2.50 12.63 7.90
C THR A 63 1.79 13.27 9.09
N THR A 64 0.47 13.28 9.07
CA THR A 64 -0.33 13.68 10.22
C THR A 64 -0.27 12.66 11.34
N LYS A 65 -0.42 13.09 12.58
CA LYS A 65 -0.54 12.20 13.73
C LYS A 65 -1.92 11.53 13.75
N GLU A 66 -1.95 10.23 14.06
CA GLU A 66 -3.17 9.43 14.03
C GLU A 66 -4.17 9.84 15.12
N GLU A 67 -3.67 10.30 16.27
CA GLU A 67 -4.47 10.81 17.37
C GLU A 67 -5.36 12.00 16.99
N HIS A 68 -5.01 12.71 15.91
CA HIS A 68 -5.80 13.85 15.39
C HIS A 68 -6.72 13.46 14.22
N LYS A 69 -6.81 12.18 13.84
CA LYS A 69 -7.53 11.68 12.67
C LYS A 69 -8.99 12.18 12.59
N GLU A 70 -9.67 12.22 13.73
CA GLU A 70 -11.09 12.64 13.76
C GLU A 70 -11.27 14.12 13.39
N TYR A 71 -10.28 14.98 13.64
CA TYR A 71 -10.29 16.38 13.22
C TYR A 71 -10.08 16.51 11.72
N TYR A 72 -9.17 15.72 11.15
CA TYR A 72 -8.90 15.73 9.71
C TYR A 72 -10.06 15.18 8.90
N LYS A 73 -10.76 14.16 9.41
CA LYS A 73 -11.99 13.64 8.79
C LYS A 73 -13.08 14.71 8.65
N LYS A 74 -13.23 15.59 9.64
CA LYS A 74 -14.19 16.69 9.60
C LYS A 74 -13.86 17.74 8.52
N LEU A 75 -12.57 17.91 8.21
CA LEU A 75 -12.12 18.82 7.15
C LEU A 75 -12.39 18.24 5.76
N LEU A 76 -12.36 16.90 5.62
CA LEU A 76 -12.58 16.20 4.37
C LEU A 76 -14.09 15.95 4.19
N GLU A 77 -14.83 16.90 3.67
CA GLU A 77 -16.30 16.86 3.52
C GLU A 77 -16.84 15.70 2.66
N ASN A 78 -16.00 14.92 1.99
CA ASN A 78 -16.42 13.80 1.14
C ASN A 78 -15.50 12.56 1.21
N PRO A 79 -15.63 11.70 2.25
CA PRO A 79 -14.84 10.47 2.35
C PRO A 79 -15.23 9.40 1.31
N LYS A 80 -16.33 9.60 0.55
CA LYS A 80 -16.87 8.56 -0.36
C LYS A 80 -15.97 8.20 -1.56
N ASN A 81 -14.98 9.02 -1.90
CA ASN A 81 -14.12 8.78 -3.06
C ASN A 81 -12.75 8.18 -2.72
N THR A 82 -12.38 8.04 -1.45
CA THR A 82 -11.06 7.59 -1.05
C THR A 82 -10.99 6.11 -0.69
N THR A 83 -12.09 5.50 -0.26
CA THR A 83 -12.11 4.09 0.14
C THR A 83 -12.12 3.15 -1.06
N LEU A 84 -11.30 2.10 -1.00
CA LEU A 84 -11.35 0.98 -1.94
C LEU A 84 -12.60 0.14 -1.64
N SER A 85 -13.27 -0.35 -2.71
CA SER A 85 -14.33 -1.35 -2.55
C SER A 85 -13.73 -2.70 -2.13
N ASN A 86 -14.54 -3.61 -1.58
CA ASN A 86 -14.09 -4.96 -1.21
C ASN A 86 -13.44 -5.68 -2.40
N ALA A 87 -14.04 -5.59 -3.60
CA ALA A 87 -13.46 -6.15 -4.82
C ALA A 87 -12.09 -5.55 -5.16
N ALA A 88 -11.89 -4.25 -4.89
CA ALA A 88 -10.60 -3.60 -5.12
C ALA A 88 -9.55 -4.01 -4.07
N LEU A 89 -9.95 -4.16 -2.82
CA LEU A 89 -9.08 -4.67 -1.74
C LEU A 89 -8.65 -6.11 -2.00
N GLU A 90 -9.59 -6.98 -2.38
CA GLU A 90 -9.34 -8.37 -2.76
C GLU A 90 -8.34 -8.47 -3.93
N THR A 91 -8.59 -7.73 -5.02
CA THR A 91 -7.70 -7.71 -6.19
C THR A 91 -6.31 -7.18 -5.83
N LEU A 92 -6.25 -6.16 -5.01
CA LEU A 92 -5.00 -5.56 -4.57
C LEU A 92 -4.19 -6.50 -3.67
N ALA A 93 -4.87 -7.27 -2.80
CA ALA A 93 -4.23 -8.31 -2.00
C ALA A 93 -3.65 -9.41 -2.89
N ILE A 94 -4.38 -9.85 -3.93
CA ILE A 94 -3.86 -10.85 -4.89
C ILE A 94 -2.55 -10.35 -5.52
N PHE A 95 -2.48 -9.09 -5.96
CA PHE A 95 -1.23 -8.53 -6.46
C PHE A 95 -0.15 -8.48 -5.37
N ALA A 96 -0.46 -7.99 -4.19
CA ALA A 96 0.53 -7.79 -3.12
C ALA A 96 1.27 -9.08 -2.75
N TYR A 97 0.59 -10.22 -2.77
CA TYR A 97 1.14 -11.52 -2.37
C TYR A 97 1.70 -12.36 -3.53
N ASN A 98 1.30 -12.09 -4.79
CA ASN A 98 1.64 -12.99 -5.91
C ASN A 98 2.30 -12.28 -7.10
N GLU A 99 2.61 -10.99 -7.00
CA GLU A 99 3.18 -10.21 -8.11
C GLU A 99 4.56 -10.70 -8.58
N PRO A 100 4.89 -10.51 -9.86
CA PRO A 100 4.07 -9.85 -10.88
C PRO A 100 3.03 -10.79 -11.49
N LEU A 101 1.81 -10.29 -11.74
CA LEU A 101 0.70 -11.05 -12.32
C LEU A 101 0.13 -10.36 -13.56
N THR A 102 -0.37 -11.16 -14.48
CA THR A 102 -1.21 -10.70 -15.59
C THR A 102 -2.66 -10.57 -15.15
N ARG A 103 -3.47 -9.84 -15.93
CA ARG A 103 -4.91 -9.77 -15.68
C ARG A 103 -5.57 -11.15 -15.67
N GLY A 104 -5.22 -12.02 -16.64
CA GLY A 104 -5.82 -13.35 -16.74
C GLY A 104 -5.57 -14.20 -15.49
N GLU A 105 -4.37 -14.14 -14.91
CA GLU A 105 -4.06 -14.84 -13.65
C GLU A 105 -4.88 -14.30 -12.48
N VAL A 106 -5.09 -12.99 -12.43
CA VAL A 106 -5.97 -12.38 -11.41
C VAL A 106 -7.42 -12.81 -11.59
N ASP A 107 -7.92 -12.86 -12.84
CA ASP A 107 -9.25 -13.32 -13.16
C ASP A 107 -9.45 -14.79 -12.75
N GLU A 108 -8.43 -15.66 -12.96
CA GLU A 108 -8.44 -17.05 -12.53
C GLU A 108 -8.52 -17.19 -11.00
N ILE A 109 -7.70 -16.42 -10.26
CA ILE A 109 -7.71 -16.46 -8.79
C ILE A 109 -9.03 -15.96 -8.22
N ARG A 110 -9.60 -14.89 -8.80
CA ARG A 110 -10.86 -14.29 -8.33
C ARG A 110 -12.11 -15.04 -8.77
N GLY A 111 -12.00 -15.82 -9.83
CA GLY A 111 -13.15 -16.46 -10.48
C GLY A 111 -14.09 -15.50 -11.22
N VAL A 112 -13.73 -14.22 -11.37
CA VAL A 112 -14.52 -13.18 -12.04
C VAL A 112 -13.62 -12.18 -12.78
N ASP A 113 -14.19 -11.50 -13.80
CA ASP A 113 -13.47 -10.47 -14.57
C ASP A 113 -13.02 -9.30 -13.68
N SER A 114 -11.76 -8.92 -13.80
CA SER A 114 -11.10 -7.88 -13.00
C SER A 114 -10.74 -6.61 -13.78
N VAL A 115 -11.10 -6.52 -15.07
CA VAL A 115 -10.72 -5.40 -15.96
C VAL A 115 -11.04 -4.04 -15.33
N TYR A 116 -12.26 -3.87 -14.84
CA TYR A 116 -12.68 -2.59 -14.26
C TYR A 116 -11.92 -2.26 -12.98
N VAL A 117 -11.71 -3.27 -12.12
CA VAL A 117 -11.01 -3.10 -10.84
C VAL A 117 -9.53 -2.75 -11.08
N ILE A 118 -8.87 -3.47 -11.98
CA ILE A 118 -7.46 -3.23 -12.35
C ILE A 118 -7.28 -1.81 -12.90
N ARG A 119 -8.19 -1.35 -13.80
CA ARG A 119 -8.16 0.04 -14.31
C ARG A 119 -8.28 1.08 -13.19
N ARG A 120 -9.14 0.83 -12.18
CA ARG A 120 -9.28 1.73 -11.04
C ARG A 120 -8.03 1.73 -10.15
N LEU A 121 -7.40 0.57 -9.94
CA LEU A 121 -6.16 0.46 -9.16
C LEU A 121 -5.00 1.18 -9.87
N LEU A 122 -4.89 1.03 -11.20
CA LEU A 122 -3.94 1.79 -12.04
C LEU A 122 -4.19 3.30 -11.93
N ALA A 123 -5.44 3.75 -12.07
CA ALA A 123 -5.80 5.16 -11.97
C ALA A 123 -5.53 5.77 -10.59
N LYS A 124 -5.55 4.95 -9.54
CA LYS A 124 -5.17 5.35 -8.17
C LYS A 124 -3.66 5.23 -7.91
N GLY A 125 -2.88 4.75 -8.87
CA GLY A 125 -1.45 4.54 -8.73
C GLY A 125 -1.06 3.38 -7.80
N LEU A 126 -2.00 2.55 -7.33
CA LEU A 126 -1.73 1.47 -6.38
C LEU A 126 -1.05 0.26 -7.00
N ILE A 127 -1.23 0.08 -8.31
CA ILE A 127 -0.50 -0.90 -9.12
C ILE A 127 0.06 -0.20 -10.37
N LYS A 128 1.08 -0.80 -10.99
CA LYS A 128 1.68 -0.33 -12.24
C LYS A 128 2.03 -1.49 -13.15
N GLU A 129 2.14 -1.20 -14.44
CA GLU A 129 2.72 -2.12 -15.43
C GLU A 129 4.21 -2.30 -15.16
N CYS A 130 4.70 -3.53 -15.24
CA CYS A 130 6.11 -3.85 -14.99
C CYS A 130 6.76 -4.71 -16.08
N GLY A 131 6.09 -4.86 -17.20
CA GLY A 131 6.59 -5.60 -18.36
C GLY A 131 5.50 -6.43 -19.02
N LYS A 132 5.93 -7.43 -19.81
CA LYS A 132 5.07 -8.41 -20.48
C LYS A 132 5.47 -9.81 -20.10
N SER A 133 4.50 -10.70 -20.00
CA SER A 133 4.72 -12.12 -19.76
C SER A 133 5.20 -12.83 -21.05
N ASP A 134 5.96 -13.91 -20.89
CA ASP A 134 6.35 -14.81 -21.99
C ASP A 134 5.21 -15.73 -22.45
N LYS A 135 4.05 -15.70 -21.80
CA LYS A 135 2.86 -16.46 -22.19
C LYS A 135 2.35 -16.03 -23.57
N PRO A 136 1.65 -16.92 -24.29
CA PRO A 136 1.04 -16.59 -25.59
C PRO A 136 0.20 -15.30 -25.51
N GLY A 137 0.38 -14.41 -26.47
CA GLY A 137 -0.25 -13.10 -26.50
C GLY A 137 0.50 -12.03 -25.72
N HIS A 138 1.61 -12.35 -25.04
CA HIS A 138 2.46 -11.41 -24.29
C HIS A 138 1.67 -10.45 -23.40
N PRO A 139 0.79 -10.96 -22.49
CA PRO A 139 -0.04 -10.09 -21.66
C PRO A 139 0.81 -9.24 -20.73
N ILE A 140 0.28 -8.04 -20.41
CA ILE A 140 0.93 -7.08 -19.51
C ILE A 140 0.98 -7.67 -18.10
N LEU A 141 2.14 -7.49 -17.46
CA LEU A 141 2.37 -7.82 -16.05
C LEU A 141 2.18 -6.56 -15.20
N TYR A 142 1.55 -6.73 -14.06
CA TYR A 142 1.30 -5.68 -13.08
C TYR A 142 1.93 -6.02 -11.74
N LYS A 143 2.31 -4.98 -11.01
CA LYS A 143 2.79 -5.08 -9.62
C LYS A 143 2.33 -3.88 -8.80
N THR A 144 2.39 -4.01 -7.48
CA THR A 144 2.13 -2.91 -6.54
C THR A 144 3.19 -1.81 -6.64
N THR A 145 2.89 -0.66 -6.07
CA THR A 145 3.72 0.56 -6.10
C THR A 145 4.13 0.99 -4.69
N ASN A 146 4.91 2.06 -4.56
CA ASN A 146 5.17 2.68 -3.27
C ASN A 146 3.90 3.34 -2.71
N GLU A 147 3.04 3.87 -3.56
CA GLU A 147 1.73 4.42 -3.18
C GLU A 147 0.82 3.37 -2.53
N PHE A 148 0.96 2.09 -2.92
CA PHE A 148 0.32 0.98 -2.22
C PHE A 148 0.84 0.86 -0.77
N LEU A 149 2.15 0.89 -0.57
CA LEU A 149 2.74 0.83 0.77
C LEU A 149 2.30 2.03 1.63
N ASP A 150 2.30 3.23 1.05
CA ASP A 150 1.83 4.45 1.70
C ASP A 150 0.35 4.36 2.10
N TYR A 151 -0.49 3.81 1.22
CA TYR A 151 -1.93 3.67 1.46
C TYR A 151 -2.24 2.77 2.67
N PHE A 152 -1.42 1.72 2.87
CA PHE A 152 -1.55 0.80 4.00
C PHE A 152 -0.65 1.14 5.19
N GLY A 153 0.18 2.16 5.09
CA GLY A 153 1.10 2.57 6.15
C GLY A 153 2.26 1.60 6.38
N LEU A 154 2.69 0.90 5.32
CA LEU A 154 3.77 -0.09 5.36
C LEU A 154 5.10 0.54 4.96
N SER A 155 6.19 0.14 5.62
CA SER A 155 7.55 0.54 5.22
C SER A 155 8.07 -0.31 4.05
N SER A 156 7.71 -1.60 4.04
CA SER A 156 8.04 -2.56 2.97
C SER A 156 6.96 -3.63 2.86
N LYS A 157 7.05 -4.48 1.83
CA LYS A 157 6.15 -5.62 1.67
C LYS A 157 6.32 -6.71 2.72
N ASP A 158 7.48 -6.78 3.35
CA ASP A 158 7.78 -7.77 4.39
C ASP A 158 6.90 -7.56 5.64
N GLU A 159 6.27 -6.39 5.77
CA GLU A 159 5.31 -6.08 6.83
C GLU A 159 3.88 -6.55 6.52
N LEU A 160 3.65 -7.13 5.32
CA LEU A 160 2.35 -7.74 5.02
C LEU A 160 2.09 -8.92 5.95
N PRO A 161 0.86 -9.07 6.47
CA PRO A 161 0.51 -10.22 7.31
C PRO A 161 0.75 -11.55 6.56
N GLU A 162 1.28 -12.56 7.24
CA GLU A 162 1.29 -13.90 6.68
C GLU A 162 -0.16 -14.37 6.45
N ILE A 163 -0.46 -14.82 5.24
CA ILE A 163 -1.74 -15.45 4.97
C ILE A 163 -1.60 -16.91 5.43
N ASP A 164 -2.14 -17.22 6.61
CA ASP A 164 -2.51 -18.59 6.90
C ASP A 164 -3.54 -19.02 5.85
N ILE A 165 -3.09 -19.76 4.85
CA ILE A 165 -4.00 -20.49 3.98
C ILE A 165 -4.67 -21.51 4.89
N LEU A 166 -5.76 -21.10 5.54
CA LEU A 166 -6.70 -22.05 6.08
C LEU A 166 -7.09 -22.90 4.87
N GLU A 167 -6.58 -24.13 4.80
CA GLU A 167 -7.08 -25.14 3.90
C GLU A 167 -8.59 -25.08 4.03
N THR A 168 -9.24 -24.50 3.04
CA THR A 168 -10.69 -24.58 2.91
C THR A 168 -10.98 -26.05 2.77
N ASN A 169 -11.25 -26.66 3.93
CA ASN A 169 -11.66 -28.05 4.00
C ASN A 169 -12.84 -28.21 3.07
N GLU A 170 -12.69 -29.14 2.12
CA GLU A 170 -13.72 -29.69 1.23
C GLU A 170 -14.95 -30.26 1.98
N ARG A 171 -15.21 -29.81 3.20
CA ARG A 171 -16.25 -30.32 4.09
C ARG A 171 -17.57 -29.57 4.03
N GLU A 172 -17.63 -28.38 3.45
CA GLU A 172 -18.90 -27.62 3.42
C GLU A 172 -19.74 -27.82 2.13
N GLU A 173 -19.18 -28.37 1.05
CA GLU A 173 -19.97 -28.63 -0.18
C GLU A 173 -20.90 -29.83 -0.10
N LYS A 174 -20.72 -30.72 0.87
CA LYS A 174 -21.56 -31.92 0.98
C LYS A 174 -22.85 -31.76 1.79
N ASP A 175 -23.00 -30.69 2.57
CA ASP A 175 -24.19 -30.48 3.39
C ASP A 175 -25.25 -29.54 2.77
N LEU A 176 -24.90 -28.79 1.71
CA LEU A 176 -25.85 -27.90 1.03
C LEU A 176 -26.81 -28.59 0.06
N PHE A 177 -26.59 -29.87 -0.28
CA PHE A 177 -27.45 -30.64 -1.21
C PHE A 177 -28.31 -31.72 -0.53
N LYS A 178 -28.37 -31.75 0.81
CA LYS A 178 -29.39 -32.56 1.48
C LYS A 178 -30.65 -31.74 1.70
N SER A 179 -31.33 -31.41 0.62
CA SER A 179 -32.70 -30.95 0.68
C SER A 179 -33.58 -32.12 1.13
N THR A 180 -34.12 -32.00 2.31
CA THR A 180 -35.14 -32.90 2.87
C THR A 180 -36.45 -32.65 2.14
N TYR A 181 -36.72 -33.36 1.06
CA TYR A 181 -38.10 -33.62 0.65
C TYR A 181 -38.60 -34.74 1.54
N LYS A 182 -39.44 -34.42 2.51
CA LYS A 182 -40.36 -35.38 3.12
C LYS A 182 -41.67 -35.33 2.34
N ASP A 183 -41.95 -36.45 1.71
CA ASP A 183 -43.28 -36.76 1.13
C ASP A 183 -44.34 -36.73 2.22
N VAL A 184 -45.49 -36.11 1.89
CA VAL A 184 -46.80 -36.40 2.46
C VAL A 184 -47.72 -36.76 1.32
#